data_579151cdc3db4e6f87a00c2e1ae39ed8
#
_entry.id   579151cdc3db4e6f87a00c2e1ae39ed8
#
_cell.length_a   1.000
_cell.length_b   1.000
_cell.length_c   1.000
_cell.angle_alpha   90.00
_cell.angle_beta   90.00
_cell.angle_gamma   90.00
#
_symmetry.space_group_name_H-M   'P 1'
#
loop_
_entity.id
_entity.type
_entity.pdbx_description
1 polymer ?
#
loop_
_entity_poly.entity_id
_entity_poly.type
_entity_poly.pdbx_seq_one_letter_code
_entity_poly.pdbx_strand_id
1 'polypeptide(L)'
;MKEEESSKDLTPSTGFEYIDDIATADVAFRAWGRTAEELFASAADAMMSVMVTDLETIAPRRQLDITVSSDDYEMLLFELLQELIFYKDAELLLLRVRDIRIAAEGDRLVLTTKALGEEIDVRRHEMGVDVKAVTLHRYRVEKTKDGWEALIILDI
;
A
#
# COMPACT_ATOMS: atom_id res chain seq x y z
N MET A 1 -18.58 27.76 9.96
CA MET A 1 -19.20 26.45 10.10
C MET A 1 -19.25 25.70 8.79
N LYS A 2 -19.94 26.27 7.83
CA LYS A 2 -20.02 25.62 6.53
C LYS A 2 -18.66 25.46 5.86
N GLU A 3 -17.81 26.44 6.05
CA GLU A 3 -16.47 26.38 5.49
C GLU A 3 -15.68 25.22 6.06
N GLU A 4 -15.83 24.95 7.34
CA GLU A 4 -15.14 23.83 7.97
C GLU A 4 -15.63 22.50 7.43
N GLU A 5 -16.95 22.40 7.25
CA GLU A 5 -17.53 21.20 6.66
C GLU A 5 -17.05 21.01 5.23
N SER A 6 -16.98 22.10 4.48
CA SER A 6 -16.47 22.06 3.11
C SER A 6 -15.02 21.58 3.08
N SER A 7 -14.19 22.04 4.05
CA SER A 7 -12.81 21.58 4.14
C SER A 7 -12.73 20.08 4.38
N LYS A 8 -13.59 19.55 5.24
CA LYS A 8 -13.65 18.12 5.48
C LYS A 8 -14.10 17.38 4.24
N ASP A 9 -15.05 17.93 3.53
CA ASP A 9 -15.56 17.33 2.30
C ASP A 9 -14.52 17.28 1.20
N LEU A 10 -13.51 18.15 1.28
CA LEU A 10 -12.42 18.16 0.30
C LEU A 10 -11.40 17.06 0.56
N THR A 11 -11.42 16.41 1.74
CA THR A 11 -10.52 15.31 2.01
C THR A 11 -10.96 14.09 1.22
N PRO A 12 -10.11 13.51 0.39
CA PRO A 12 -10.48 12.31 -0.37
C PRO A 12 -10.93 11.19 0.56
N SER A 13 -11.89 10.37 0.13
CA SER A 13 -12.37 9.22 0.90
C SER A 13 -11.35 8.09 0.96
N THR A 14 -10.36 8.13 0.07
CA THR A 14 -9.26 7.17 0.04
C THR A 14 -7.98 7.91 -0.34
N GLY A 15 -6.85 7.47 0.17
CA GLY A 15 -5.59 8.12 -0.14
C GLY A 15 -4.49 7.79 0.85
N PHE A 16 -3.44 8.57 0.80
CA PHE A 16 -2.31 8.42 1.70
C PHE A 16 -1.56 9.73 1.83
N GLU A 17 -0.75 9.83 2.88
CA GLU A 17 0.14 10.97 3.07
C GLU A 17 1.41 10.51 3.79
N TYR A 18 2.53 11.17 3.51
CA TYR A 18 3.78 10.87 4.18
C TYR A 18 3.90 11.68 5.46
N ILE A 19 4.55 11.09 6.46
CA ILE A 19 4.71 11.69 7.79
C ILE A 19 6.20 11.91 8.02
N ASP A 20 6.58 13.17 8.23
CA ASP A 20 8.00 13.54 8.28
C ASP A 20 8.66 13.36 9.64
N ASP A 21 7.89 13.31 10.71
CA ASP A 21 8.44 13.44 12.07
C ASP A 21 8.68 12.14 12.81
N ILE A 22 8.58 10.99 12.13
CA ILE A 22 8.65 9.72 12.87
C ILE A 22 10.08 9.20 12.99
N ALA A 23 10.86 9.23 11.92
CA ALA A 23 12.24 8.75 11.95
C ALA A 23 13.04 9.39 10.82
N THR A 24 14.35 9.53 11.05
CA THR A 24 15.23 10.15 10.06
C THR A 24 15.71 9.20 8.98
N ALA A 25 15.70 7.89 9.26
CA ALA A 25 16.20 6.86 8.33
C ALA A 25 15.11 6.03 7.71
N ASP A 26 13.85 6.35 7.98
CA ASP A 26 12.72 5.57 7.50
C ASP A 26 11.73 6.48 6.78
N VAL A 27 10.81 5.87 6.05
CA VAL A 27 9.69 6.59 5.45
C VAL A 27 8.43 6.12 6.14
N ALA A 28 7.66 7.07 6.65
CA ALA A 28 6.38 6.76 7.28
C ALA A 28 5.25 7.38 6.47
N PHE A 29 4.14 6.66 6.38
CA PHE A 29 2.96 7.20 5.73
C PHE A 29 1.69 6.72 6.42
N ARG A 30 0.63 7.49 6.22
CA ARG A 30 -0.71 7.14 6.63
C ARG A 30 -1.54 6.93 5.37
N ALA A 31 -2.35 5.86 5.36
CA ALA A 31 -3.24 5.57 4.24
C ALA A 31 -4.64 5.36 4.78
N TRP A 32 -5.64 5.55 3.94
CA TRP A 32 -7.05 5.39 4.34
C TRP A 32 -7.91 4.99 3.15
N GLY A 33 -9.09 4.47 3.47
CA GLY A 33 -10.08 4.10 2.49
C GLY A 33 -11.43 3.89 3.15
N ARG A 34 -12.47 3.86 2.36
CA ARG A 34 -13.82 3.59 2.88
C ARG A 34 -14.00 2.13 3.26
N THR A 35 -13.29 1.26 2.57
CA THR A 35 -13.28 -0.18 2.82
C THR A 35 -11.85 -0.64 3.07
N ALA A 36 -11.70 -1.85 3.62
CA ALA A 36 -10.37 -2.42 3.81
C ALA A 36 -9.66 -2.57 2.46
N GLU A 37 -10.38 -2.97 1.42
CA GLU A 37 -9.81 -3.12 0.09
C GLU A 37 -9.27 -1.80 -0.45
N GLU A 38 -9.99 -0.70 -0.27
CA GLU A 38 -9.51 0.62 -0.66
C GLU A 38 -8.29 1.05 0.14
N LEU A 39 -8.30 0.79 1.44
CA LEU A 39 -7.14 1.07 2.27
C LEU A 39 -5.91 0.32 1.76
N PHE A 40 -6.07 -0.97 1.48
CA PHE A 40 -4.95 -1.80 1.04
C PHE A 40 -4.39 -1.32 -0.30
N ALA A 41 -5.26 -0.92 -1.22
CA ALA A 41 -4.84 -0.36 -2.50
C ALA A 41 -4.05 0.94 -2.29
N SER A 42 -4.54 1.82 -1.42
CA SER A 42 -3.86 3.09 -1.13
C SER A 42 -2.51 2.86 -0.47
N ALA A 43 -2.43 1.92 0.46
CA ALA A 43 -1.17 1.60 1.13
C ALA A 43 -0.14 1.01 0.15
N ALA A 44 -0.59 0.15 -0.76
CA ALA A 44 0.28 -0.41 -1.78
C ALA A 44 0.81 0.69 -2.70
N ASP A 45 -0.05 1.60 -3.15
CA ASP A 45 0.37 2.71 -3.99
C ASP A 45 1.32 3.65 -3.25
N ALA A 46 1.09 3.91 -1.96
CA ALA A 46 1.98 4.74 -1.16
C ALA A 46 3.39 4.13 -1.11
N MET A 47 3.48 2.84 -0.86
CA MET A 47 4.77 2.15 -0.82
C MET A 47 5.45 2.18 -2.18
N MET A 48 4.73 1.89 -3.26
CA MET A 48 5.30 1.92 -4.59
C MET A 48 5.76 3.33 -4.99
N SER A 49 5.05 4.36 -4.51
CA SER A 49 5.43 5.75 -4.80
C SER A 49 6.74 6.17 -4.13
N VAL A 50 7.18 5.46 -3.11
CA VAL A 50 8.51 5.67 -2.54
C VAL A 50 9.57 5.12 -3.49
N MET A 51 9.28 4.02 -4.15
CA MET A 51 10.23 3.34 -5.05
C MET A 51 10.27 3.93 -6.45
N VAL A 52 9.16 4.42 -6.94
CA VAL A 52 9.04 5.00 -8.29
C VAL A 52 8.34 6.35 -8.19
N THR A 53 8.98 7.39 -8.71
CA THR A 53 8.45 8.75 -8.57
C THR A 53 7.06 8.92 -9.18
N ASP A 54 6.81 8.28 -10.32
CA ASP A 54 5.51 8.38 -11.00
C ASP A 54 4.96 6.99 -11.27
N LEU A 55 3.92 6.62 -10.55
CA LEU A 55 3.28 5.30 -10.69
C LEU A 55 2.72 5.05 -12.09
N GLU A 56 2.34 6.11 -12.80
CA GLU A 56 1.77 5.97 -14.13
C GLU A 56 2.78 5.48 -15.16
N THR A 57 4.07 5.54 -14.83
CA THR A 57 5.11 5.01 -15.72
C THR A 57 5.22 3.49 -15.65
N ILE A 58 4.57 2.86 -14.68
CA ILE A 58 4.57 1.41 -14.56
C ILE A 58 3.53 0.85 -15.55
N ALA A 59 4.01 0.30 -16.66
CA ALA A 59 3.12 -0.25 -17.67
C ALA A 59 2.62 -1.63 -17.27
N PRO A 60 1.34 -1.96 -17.53
CA PRO A 60 0.76 -3.25 -17.13
C PRO A 60 1.14 -4.38 -18.12
N ARG A 61 2.43 -4.64 -18.26
CA ARG A 61 2.93 -5.64 -19.22
C ARG A 61 2.80 -7.05 -18.72
N ARG A 62 2.81 -7.23 -17.39
CA ARG A 62 2.67 -8.55 -16.77
C ARG A 62 1.54 -8.50 -15.77
N GLN A 63 0.86 -9.62 -15.62
CA GLN A 63 -0.18 -9.77 -14.61
C GLN A 63 0.11 -11.00 -13.78
N LEU A 64 0.04 -10.83 -12.47
CA LEU A 64 0.22 -11.90 -11.51
C LEU A 64 -1.00 -11.98 -10.62
N ASP A 65 -1.37 -13.19 -10.22
CA ASP A 65 -2.38 -13.37 -9.19
C ASP A 65 -1.66 -13.56 -7.87
N ILE A 66 -1.96 -12.70 -6.90
CA ILE A 66 -1.36 -12.77 -5.57
C ILE A 66 -2.43 -13.18 -4.58
N THR A 67 -2.10 -14.17 -3.75
CA THR A 67 -2.97 -14.61 -2.66
C THR A 67 -2.15 -14.60 -1.37
N VAL A 68 -2.66 -13.91 -0.35
CA VAL A 68 -2.05 -13.92 0.98
C VAL A 68 -3.15 -14.17 2.00
N SER A 69 -2.79 -14.69 3.15
CA SER A 69 -3.76 -14.96 4.20
C SER A 69 -3.16 -14.65 5.56
N SER A 70 -4.01 -14.35 6.52
CA SER A 70 -3.58 -13.99 7.86
C SER A 70 -4.76 -14.10 8.83
N ASP A 71 -4.45 -13.97 10.13
CA ASP A 71 -5.48 -14.03 11.16
C ASP A 71 -6.26 -12.73 11.30
N ASP A 72 -5.68 -11.61 10.92
CA ASP A 72 -6.32 -10.30 11.08
C ASP A 72 -5.93 -9.35 9.93
N TYR A 73 -6.61 -8.21 9.88
CA TYR A 73 -6.39 -7.23 8.82
C TYR A 73 -4.99 -6.60 8.90
N GLU A 74 -4.47 -6.40 10.09
CA GLU A 74 -3.13 -5.82 10.26
C GLU A 74 -2.08 -6.67 9.57
N MET A 75 -2.06 -7.95 9.88
CA MET A 75 -1.08 -8.86 9.29
C MET A 75 -1.39 -9.15 7.83
N LEU A 76 -2.65 -9.10 7.43
CA LEU A 76 -3.01 -9.30 6.03
C LEU A 76 -2.40 -8.21 5.15
N LEU A 77 -2.50 -6.95 5.57
CA LEU A 77 -1.87 -5.86 4.83
C LEU A 77 -0.35 -5.99 4.84
N PHE A 78 0.21 -6.34 5.99
CA PHE A 78 1.65 -6.57 6.11
C PHE A 78 2.11 -7.61 5.08
N GLU A 79 1.39 -8.73 5.00
CA GLU A 79 1.74 -9.81 4.06
C GLU A 79 1.65 -9.35 2.61
N LEU A 80 0.62 -8.57 2.26
CA LEU A 80 0.49 -8.03 0.90
C LEU A 80 1.68 -7.14 0.54
N LEU A 81 2.02 -6.20 1.43
CA LEU A 81 3.13 -5.28 1.16
C LEU A 81 4.47 -6.00 1.07
N GLN A 82 4.69 -6.98 1.95
CA GLN A 82 5.91 -7.80 1.89
C GLN A 82 5.99 -8.61 0.60
N GLU A 83 4.86 -9.08 0.08
CA GLU A 83 4.83 -9.80 -1.19
C GLU A 83 5.26 -8.90 -2.34
N LEU A 84 4.79 -7.64 -2.35
CA LEU A 84 5.20 -6.69 -3.38
C LEU A 84 6.70 -6.38 -3.30
N ILE A 85 7.24 -6.25 -2.09
CA ILE A 85 8.68 -6.07 -1.89
C ILE A 85 9.44 -7.29 -2.39
N PHE A 86 8.92 -8.49 -2.11
CA PHE A 86 9.55 -9.73 -2.56
C PHE A 86 9.70 -9.77 -4.08
N TYR A 87 8.63 -9.45 -4.81
CA TYR A 87 8.70 -9.45 -6.28
C TYR A 87 9.66 -8.39 -6.81
N LYS A 88 9.72 -7.24 -6.15
CA LYS A 88 10.67 -6.20 -6.54
C LYS A 88 12.11 -6.68 -6.36
N ASP A 89 12.40 -7.33 -5.23
CA ASP A 89 13.76 -7.78 -4.92
C ASP A 89 14.16 -9.02 -5.72
N ALA A 90 13.27 -9.99 -5.84
CA ALA A 90 13.60 -11.27 -6.46
C ALA A 90 13.52 -11.23 -7.99
N GLU A 91 12.58 -10.45 -8.53
CA GLU A 91 12.30 -10.46 -9.96
C GLU A 91 12.35 -9.08 -10.60
N LEU A 92 12.74 -8.06 -9.84
CA LEU A 92 12.84 -6.67 -10.30
C LEU A 92 11.52 -6.17 -10.87
N LEU A 93 10.40 -6.62 -10.31
CA LEU A 93 9.07 -6.23 -10.77
C LEU A 93 8.51 -5.08 -9.95
N LEU A 94 8.02 -4.07 -10.67
CA LEU A 94 7.24 -2.98 -10.08
C LEU A 94 5.77 -3.34 -10.33
N LEU A 95 5.02 -3.54 -9.26
CA LEU A 95 3.65 -4.04 -9.37
C LEU A 95 2.65 -3.10 -8.70
N ARG A 96 1.51 -2.89 -9.35
CA ARG A 96 0.37 -2.20 -8.78
C ARG A 96 -0.76 -3.20 -8.63
N VAL A 97 -1.47 -3.13 -7.51
CA VAL A 97 -2.55 -4.07 -7.24
C VAL A 97 -3.88 -3.57 -7.78
N ARG A 98 -4.71 -4.50 -8.22
CA ARG A 98 -6.05 -4.27 -8.75
C ARG A 98 -6.98 -5.35 -8.23
N ASP A 99 -8.26 -5.03 -8.14
CA ASP A 99 -9.31 -6.01 -7.82
C ASP A 99 -9.02 -6.77 -6.54
N ILE A 100 -8.70 -6.03 -5.48
CA ILE A 100 -8.44 -6.63 -4.18
C ILE A 100 -9.76 -7.20 -3.63
N ARG A 101 -9.73 -8.46 -3.21
CA ARG A 101 -10.85 -9.13 -2.57
C ARG A 101 -10.39 -9.75 -1.28
N ILE A 102 -11.12 -9.50 -0.21
CA ILE A 102 -10.81 -10.03 1.10
C ILE A 102 -12.02 -10.84 1.56
N ALA A 103 -11.80 -12.09 1.93
CA ALA A 103 -12.86 -12.97 2.38
C ALA A 103 -12.42 -13.73 3.63
N ALA A 104 -13.39 -14.03 4.49
CA ALA A 104 -13.13 -14.87 5.65
C ALA A 104 -13.24 -16.33 5.22
N GLU A 105 -12.26 -17.13 5.60
CA GLU A 105 -12.26 -18.58 5.36
C GLU A 105 -11.88 -19.25 6.69
N GLY A 106 -12.90 -19.78 7.37
CA GLY A 106 -12.71 -20.29 8.71
C GLY A 106 -12.29 -19.16 9.64
N ASP A 107 -11.19 -19.36 10.34
CA ASP A 107 -10.65 -18.36 11.28
C ASP A 107 -9.67 -17.40 10.62
N ARG A 108 -9.50 -17.49 9.31
CA ARG A 108 -8.51 -16.68 8.61
C ARG A 108 -9.15 -15.74 7.63
N LEU A 109 -8.42 -14.69 7.30
CA LEU A 109 -8.76 -13.79 6.20
C LEU A 109 -7.88 -14.15 5.02
N VAL A 110 -8.47 -14.20 3.83
CA VAL A 110 -7.75 -14.49 2.60
C VAL A 110 -7.94 -13.32 1.66
N LEU A 111 -6.83 -12.80 1.16
CA LEU A 111 -6.83 -11.72 0.19
C LEU A 111 -6.35 -12.25 -1.15
N THR A 112 -7.11 -11.93 -2.21
CA THR A 112 -6.66 -12.18 -3.58
C THR A 112 -6.65 -10.85 -4.32
N THR A 113 -5.68 -10.68 -5.20
CA THR A 113 -5.57 -9.48 -6.00
C THR A 113 -4.84 -9.77 -7.30
N LYS A 114 -5.09 -8.94 -8.30
CA LYS A 114 -4.31 -8.93 -9.51
C LYS A 114 -3.24 -7.88 -9.38
N ALA A 115 -2.00 -8.26 -9.64
CA ALA A 115 -0.88 -7.34 -9.62
C ALA A 115 -0.42 -7.15 -11.07
N LEU A 116 -0.36 -5.90 -11.49
CA LEU A 116 -0.03 -5.52 -12.86
C LEU A 116 1.20 -4.64 -12.84
N GLY A 117 2.14 -4.92 -13.72
CA GLY A 117 3.35 -4.11 -13.77
C GLY A 117 4.36 -4.63 -14.76
N GLU A 118 5.63 -4.36 -14.48
CA GLU A 118 6.72 -4.68 -15.40
C GLU A 118 8.06 -4.65 -14.68
N GLU A 119 9.08 -5.16 -15.33
CA GLU A 119 10.43 -5.10 -14.79
C GLU A 119 10.92 -3.65 -14.73
N ILE A 120 11.74 -3.36 -13.75
CA ILE A 120 12.36 -2.05 -13.60
C ILE A 120 13.17 -1.73 -14.87
N ASP A 121 12.91 -0.56 -15.43
CA ASP A 121 13.66 -0.02 -16.55
C ASP A 121 14.05 1.41 -16.19
N VAL A 122 15.31 1.61 -15.82
CA VAL A 122 15.80 2.89 -15.32
C VAL A 122 15.72 4.01 -16.38
N ARG A 123 15.52 3.66 -17.65
CA ARG A 123 15.34 4.66 -18.70
C ARG A 123 13.92 5.21 -18.74
N ARG A 124 12.95 4.47 -18.21
CA ARG A 124 11.55 4.88 -18.18
C ARG A 124 11.03 5.16 -16.77
N HIS A 125 11.57 4.45 -15.77
CA HIS A 125 11.16 4.61 -14.39
C HIS A 125 12.14 5.50 -13.66
N GLU A 126 11.65 6.63 -13.18
CA GLU A 126 12.47 7.46 -12.29
C GLU A 126 12.43 6.81 -10.91
N MET A 127 13.50 6.13 -10.55
CA MET A 127 13.55 5.40 -9.29
C MET A 127 13.80 6.36 -8.13
N GLY A 128 13.01 6.17 -7.08
CA GLY A 128 13.17 6.89 -5.82
C GLY A 128 14.08 6.11 -4.89
N VAL A 129 13.57 5.81 -3.70
CA VAL A 129 14.34 5.13 -2.67
C VAL A 129 13.94 3.66 -2.63
N ASP A 130 14.93 2.79 -2.45
CA ASP A 130 14.66 1.35 -2.32
C ASP A 130 14.01 1.06 -0.97
N VAL A 131 12.92 0.31 -0.99
CA VAL A 131 12.22 -0.13 0.21
C VAL A 131 12.66 -1.54 0.54
N LYS A 132 13.25 -1.73 1.71
CA LYS A 132 13.78 -3.02 2.13
C LYS A 132 12.75 -3.89 2.81
N ALA A 133 11.89 -3.28 3.63
CA ALA A 133 10.91 -4.03 4.41
C ALA A 133 9.86 -3.09 4.98
N VAL A 134 8.71 -3.68 5.34
CA VAL A 134 7.73 -3.01 6.20
C VAL A 134 8.13 -3.32 7.64
N THR A 135 8.23 -2.29 8.49
CA THR A 135 8.53 -2.52 9.90
C THR A 135 7.23 -2.67 10.69
N LEU A 136 7.31 -3.38 11.81
CA LEU A 136 6.17 -3.48 12.71
C LEU A 136 6.19 -2.36 13.77
N HIS A 137 7.22 -1.50 13.74
CA HIS A 137 7.30 -0.39 14.65
C HIS A 137 6.16 0.58 14.39
N ARG A 138 5.32 0.80 15.40
CA ARG A 138 4.14 1.65 15.34
C ARG A 138 3.16 1.28 14.21
N TYR A 139 3.29 0.09 13.68
CA TYR A 139 2.41 -0.42 12.62
C TYR A 139 0.98 -0.53 13.14
N ARG A 140 0.03 -0.01 12.40
CA ARG A 140 -1.36 0.00 12.84
C ARG A 140 -2.30 -0.03 11.64
N VAL A 141 -3.31 -0.89 11.73
CA VAL A 141 -4.42 -0.91 10.78
C VAL A 141 -5.68 -0.98 11.62
N GLU A 142 -6.58 -0.02 11.45
CA GLU A 142 -7.78 0.02 12.27
C GLU A 142 -8.98 0.53 11.51
N LYS A 143 -10.14 0.05 11.93
CA LYS A 143 -11.40 0.55 11.41
C LYS A 143 -11.72 1.85 12.12
N THR A 144 -12.15 2.84 11.35
CA THR A 144 -12.50 4.15 11.86
C THR A 144 -14.00 4.38 11.66
N LYS A 145 -14.48 5.53 12.11
CA LYS A 145 -15.87 5.90 11.95
C LYS A 145 -16.28 5.92 10.47
N ASP A 146 -15.39 6.41 9.61
CA ASP A 146 -15.72 6.64 8.20
C ASP A 146 -15.08 5.63 7.26
N GLY A 147 -14.39 4.64 7.79
CA GLY A 147 -13.73 3.65 6.96
C GLY A 147 -12.60 2.94 7.67
N TRP A 148 -11.43 2.94 7.04
CA TRP A 148 -10.23 2.24 7.51
C TRP A 148 -9.02 3.12 7.37
N GLU A 149 -8.05 2.92 8.26
CA GLU A 149 -6.83 3.72 8.28
C GLU A 149 -5.64 2.85 8.69
N ALA A 150 -4.47 3.18 8.16
CA ALA A 150 -3.24 2.49 8.52
C ALA A 150 -2.11 3.50 8.71
N LEU A 151 -1.21 3.19 9.65
CA LEU A 151 0.06 3.88 9.82
C LEU A 151 1.16 2.86 9.56
N ILE A 152 2.06 3.17 8.63
CA ILE A 152 3.07 2.23 8.16
C ILE A 152 4.42 2.93 8.09
N ILE A 153 5.44 2.26 8.60
CA ILE A 153 6.82 2.74 8.54
C ILE A 153 7.62 1.75 7.71
N LEU A 154 8.30 2.26 6.70
CA LEU A 154 9.11 1.47 5.78
C LEU A 154 10.58 1.62 6.13
N ASP A 155 11.30 0.51 6.11
CA ASP A 155 12.75 0.48 6.24
C ASP A 155 13.34 0.72 4.84
N ILE A 156 14.19 1.72 4.74
CA ILE A 156 14.81 2.12 3.47
C ILE A 156 16.33 2.09 3.54
#